data_ba581f74d80ceb41f34e1cd0202a6f6b
#
_entry.id   ba581f74d80ceb41f34e1cd0202a6f6b
#
_cell.length_a   1.000
_cell.length_b   1.000
_cell.length_c   1.000
_cell.angle_alpha   90.00
_cell.angle_beta   90.00
_cell.angle_gamma   90.00
#
_symmetry.space_group_name_H-M   'P 1'
#
loop_
_entity.id
_entity.type
_entity.pdbx_description
1 polymer ?
#
loop_
_entity_poly.entity_id
_entity_poly.type
_entity_poly.pdbx_seq_one_letter_code
_entity_poly.pdbx_strand_id
1 'polypeptide(L)'
;MRACLAGAAWVIALSAGTGVAAELEPAGQFVWRAPGEDFGGLSDLAVGDAGAGLLALSDRGSIFRARISRAADGGQITEIEVTATMRPEDNFGEPVSGFRQDAEDMAVGPDGRLYVAFESYARITGFDLPDMTAHPTHGWERFRPLWGNEGFEALTTLADGGLAAVIENPDGGAYRTFLWQGGTDWDE
;
A
#
# COMPACT_ATOMS: atom_id res chain seq x y z
N MET A 1 -42.76 -12.04 54.70
CA MET A 1 -42.32 -10.89 53.89
C MET A 1 -41.47 -11.39 52.76
N ARG A 2 -42.00 -11.44 51.54
CA ARG A 2 -41.28 -11.80 50.33
C ARG A 2 -41.06 -10.55 49.51
N ALA A 3 -39.81 -10.14 49.33
CA ALA A 3 -39.45 -9.01 48.50
C ALA A 3 -39.34 -9.49 47.02
N CYS A 4 -40.20 -8.89 46.16
CA CYS A 4 -40.08 -9.06 44.72
C CYS A 4 -39.02 -8.08 44.19
N LEU A 5 -37.95 -8.60 43.61
CA LEU A 5 -36.98 -7.84 42.81
C LEU A 5 -37.53 -7.71 41.41
N ALA A 6 -37.90 -6.49 41.02
CA ALA A 6 -38.25 -6.14 39.65
C ALA A 6 -36.93 -5.92 38.87
N GLY A 7 -36.62 -6.79 37.93
CA GLY A 7 -35.52 -6.61 36.98
C GLY A 7 -35.91 -5.64 35.87
N ALA A 8 -35.22 -4.53 35.77
CA ALA A 8 -35.34 -3.62 34.64
C ALA A 8 -34.56 -4.17 33.43
N ALA A 9 -35.27 -4.55 32.37
CA ALA A 9 -34.66 -4.93 31.12
C ALA A 9 -34.32 -3.65 30.31
N TRP A 10 -33.05 -3.40 30.07
CA TRP A 10 -32.61 -2.34 29.16
C TRP A 10 -32.69 -2.84 27.72
N VAL A 11 -33.59 -2.27 26.93
CA VAL A 11 -33.64 -2.49 25.48
C VAL A 11 -32.68 -1.49 24.85
N ILE A 12 -31.53 -1.99 24.35
CA ILE A 12 -30.62 -1.20 23.51
C ILE A 12 -31.24 -1.21 22.11
N ALA A 13 -31.85 -0.10 21.71
CA ALA A 13 -32.26 0.12 20.33
C ALA A 13 -31.00 0.45 19.50
N LEU A 14 -30.49 -0.54 18.74
CA LEU A 14 -29.54 -0.27 17.65
C LEU A 14 -30.30 0.46 16.55
N SER A 15 -30.10 1.77 16.45
CA SER A 15 -30.48 2.55 15.28
C SER A 15 -29.51 2.14 14.14
N ALA A 16 -29.93 1.27 13.23
CA ALA A 16 -29.26 1.09 11.96
C ALA A 16 -29.40 2.41 11.17
N GLY A 17 -28.37 3.25 11.23
CA GLY A 17 -28.25 4.38 10.33
C GLY A 17 -28.16 3.82 8.90
N THR A 18 -29.08 4.21 8.03
CA THR A 18 -28.95 3.97 6.59
C THR A 18 -27.75 4.81 6.12
N GLY A 19 -26.57 4.18 6.06
CA GLY A 19 -25.42 4.77 5.41
C GLY A 19 -25.78 4.98 3.93
N VAL A 20 -25.89 6.24 3.50
CA VAL A 20 -25.96 6.56 2.09
C VAL A 20 -24.59 6.20 1.53
N ALA A 21 -24.55 5.24 0.58
CA ALA A 21 -23.32 4.96 -0.14
C ALA A 21 -22.83 6.23 -0.83
N ALA A 22 -21.55 6.58 -0.63
CA ALA A 22 -20.97 7.71 -1.34
C ALA A 22 -21.00 7.39 -2.84
N GLU A 23 -21.63 8.25 -3.63
CA GLU A 23 -21.59 8.16 -5.09
C GLU A 23 -20.31 8.85 -5.56
N LEU A 24 -19.45 8.11 -6.29
CA LEU A 24 -18.23 8.64 -6.88
C LEU A 24 -18.54 9.10 -8.30
N GLU A 25 -18.38 10.39 -8.55
CA GLU A 25 -18.48 10.96 -9.89
C GLU A 25 -17.08 11.20 -10.48
N PRO A 26 -16.80 10.78 -11.74
CA PRO A 26 -15.54 11.09 -12.40
C PRO A 26 -15.36 12.60 -12.55
N ALA A 27 -14.31 13.15 -11.94
CA ALA A 27 -14.01 14.59 -12.02
C ALA A 27 -13.22 14.96 -13.28
N GLY A 28 -12.63 13.98 -13.97
CA GLY A 28 -11.85 14.20 -15.20
C GLY A 28 -10.97 13.02 -15.54
N GLN A 29 -10.21 13.17 -16.60
CA GLN A 29 -9.23 12.20 -17.07
C GLN A 29 -7.93 12.92 -17.43
N PHE A 30 -6.80 12.35 -17.05
CA PHE A 30 -5.47 12.79 -17.42
C PHE A 30 -4.63 11.62 -17.93
N VAL A 31 -4.01 11.77 -19.09
CA VAL A 31 -3.10 10.76 -19.63
C VAL A 31 -1.68 11.16 -19.27
N TRP A 32 -1.11 10.47 -18.26
CA TRP A 32 0.25 10.72 -17.83
C TRP A 32 1.25 10.06 -18.77
N ARG A 33 2.22 10.84 -19.24
CA ARG A 33 3.36 10.38 -20.02
C ARG A 33 4.62 10.96 -19.44
N ALA A 34 5.62 10.12 -19.20
CA ALA A 34 6.94 10.56 -18.79
C ALA A 34 8.02 9.89 -19.66
N PRO A 35 9.18 10.54 -19.86
CA PRO A 35 10.29 9.94 -20.59
C PRO A 35 10.95 8.82 -19.78
N GLY A 36 11.58 7.89 -20.49
CA GLY A 36 12.36 6.79 -19.90
C GLY A 36 11.71 5.41 -20.10
N GLU A 37 12.53 4.40 -20.28
CA GLU A 37 12.10 3.02 -20.51
C GLU A 37 11.48 2.39 -19.24
N ASP A 38 11.82 2.92 -18.06
CA ASP A 38 11.31 2.45 -16.78
C ASP A 38 9.89 2.94 -16.48
N PHE A 39 9.42 3.98 -17.19
CA PHE A 39 8.08 4.52 -16.95
C PHE A 39 7.00 3.66 -17.61
N GLY A 40 6.09 3.16 -16.79
CA GLY A 40 4.97 2.30 -17.18
C GLY A 40 4.82 1.11 -16.26
N GLY A 41 3.81 0.28 -16.51
CA GLY A 41 3.49 -0.82 -15.61
C GLY A 41 3.25 -0.31 -14.17
N LEU A 42 2.42 0.73 -14.03
CA LEU A 42 2.17 1.30 -12.71
C LEU A 42 1.22 0.39 -11.93
N SER A 43 1.71 -0.13 -10.82
CA SER A 43 0.99 -1.03 -9.93
C SER A 43 0.27 -0.26 -8.81
N ASP A 44 0.90 0.80 -8.26
CA ASP A 44 0.31 1.57 -7.19
C ASP A 44 0.59 3.08 -7.27
N LEU A 45 -0.29 3.87 -6.62
CA LEU A 45 -0.23 5.33 -6.55
C LEU A 45 -0.54 5.82 -5.12
N ALA A 46 0.39 6.53 -4.51
CA ALA A 46 0.16 7.21 -3.23
C ALA A 46 0.15 8.73 -3.41
N VAL A 47 -0.96 9.37 -3.06
CA VAL A 47 -1.14 10.82 -3.16
C VAL A 47 -0.89 11.47 -1.81
N GLY A 48 0.03 12.41 -1.77
CA GLY A 48 0.41 13.18 -0.59
C GLY A 48 0.28 14.68 -0.81
N ASP A 49 0.85 15.46 0.11
CA ASP A 49 0.94 16.93 0.03
C ASP A 49 -0.39 17.60 -0.29
N ALA A 50 -1.46 17.18 0.37
CA ALA A 50 -2.83 17.66 0.12
C ALA A 50 -3.26 17.56 -1.35
N GLY A 51 -2.81 16.52 -2.05
CA GLY A 51 -3.16 16.25 -3.44
C GLY A 51 -2.19 16.82 -4.48
N ALA A 52 -1.08 17.42 -4.05
CA ALA A 52 -0.06 17.99 -4.95
C ALA A 52 1.15 17.05 -5.16
N GLY A 53 1.42 16.13 -4.23
CA GLY A 53 2.48 15.13 -4.34
C GLY A 53 1.95 13.79 -4.80
N LEU A 54 2.76 13.04 -5.55
CA LEU A 54 2.47 11.69 -6.01
C LEU A 54 3.71 10.82 -5.89
N LEU A 55 3.56 9.63 -5.33
CA LEU A 55 4.46 8.51 -5.56
C LEU A 55 3.74 7.51 -6.47
N ALA A 56 4.45 7.00 -7.46
CA ALA A 56 3.93 5.95 -8.34
C ALA A 56 4.93 4.80 -8.37
N LEU A 57 4.46 3.61 -8.09
CA LEU A 57 5.22 2.37 -8.14
C LEU A 57 5.03 1.69 -9.49
N SER A 58 6.09 1.13 -10.04
CA SER A 58 6.05 0.32 -11.27
C SER A 58 6.39 -1.14 -10.94
N ASP A 59 5.72 -2.07 -11.60
CA ASP A 59 6.04 -3.50 -11.64
C ASP A 59 7.50 -3.77 -12.06
N ARG A 60 8.15 -2.78 -12.67
CA ARG A 60 9.57 -2.81 -13.04
C ARG A 60 10.50 -2.38 -11.90
N GLY A 61 9.96 -2.21 -10.69
CA GLY A 61 10.70 -1.85 -9.49
C GLY A 61 11.18 -0.39 -9.45
N SER A 62 10.62 0.51 -10.25
CA SER A 62 10.92 1.93 -10.18
C SER A 62 9.84 2.67 -9.41
N ILE A 63 10.25 3.66 -8.61
CA ILE A 63 9.35 4.55 -7.89
C ILE A 63 9.55 5.96 -8.42
N PHE A 64 8.47 6.56 -8.91
CA PHE A 64 8.46 7.91 -9.44
C PHE A 64 7.87 8.86 -8.40
N ARG A 65 8.66 9.84 -7.98
CA ARG A 65 8.12 10.99 -7.25
C ARG A 65 7.70 12.04 -8.26
N ALA A 66 6.48 12.53 -8.16
CA ALA A 66 5.94 13.49 -9.07
C ALA A 66 5.18 14.61 -8.36
N ARG A 67 5.01 15.73 -9.05
CA ARG A 67 4.16 16.85 -8.64
C ARG A 67 2.94 16.90 -9.54
N ILE A 68 1.76 17.04 -8.93
CA ILE A 68 0.49 17.21 -9.62
C ILE A 68 0.17 18.71 -9.67
N SER A 69 -0.02 19.25 -10.86
CA SER A 69 -0.59 20.58 -11.10
C SER A 69 -2.06 20.46 -11.50
N ARG A 70 -2.89 21.35 -11.00
CA ARG A 70 -4.33 21.38 -11.26
C ARG A 70 -4.75 22.73 -11.84
N ALA A 71 -5.89 22.77 -12.54
CA ALA A 71 -6.53 24.00 -12.96
C ALA A 71 -6.83 24.91 -11.76
N ALA A 72 -7.02 26.21 -12.03
CA ALA A 72 -7.21 27.22 -10.97
C ALA A 72 -8.44 26.98 -10.11
N ASP A 73 -9.43 26.24 -10.60
CA ASP A 73 -10.61 25.79 -9.84
C ASP A 73 -10.32 24.57 -8.93
N GLY A 74 -9.09 24.04 -8.98
CA GLY A 74 -8.63 22.89 -8.20
C GLY A 74 -9.13 21.54 -8.70
N GLY A 75 -9.92 21.48 -9.77
CA GLY A 75 -10.53 20.27 -10.29
C GLY A 75 -9.60 19.43 -11.15
N GLN A 76 -9.51 19.80 -12.40
CA GLN A 76 -8.81 19.00 -13.41
C GLN A 76 -7.29 19.00 -13.22
N ILE A 77 -6.65 17.84 -13.34
CA ILE A 77 -5.19 17.72 -13.44
C ILE A 77 -4.74 18.28 -14.77
N THR A 78 -3.78 19.19 -14.74
CA THR A 78 -3.20 19.84 -15.95
C THR A 78 -1.83 19.31 -16.27
N GLU A 79 -1.08 18.83 -15.26
CA GLU A 79 0.26 18.29 -15.42
C GLU A 79 0.60 17.32 -14.28
N ILE A 80 1.39 16.30 -14.60
CA ILE A 80 2.10 15.47 -13.63
C ILE A 80 3.57 15.42 -14.03
N GLU A 81 4.41 16.15 -13.28
CA GLU A 81 5.84 16.27 -13.53
C GLU A 81 6.60 15.28 -12.65
N VAL A 82 7.39 14.38 -13.26
CA VAL A 82 8.31 13.50 -12.52
C VAL A 82 9.47 14.36 -12.00
N THR A 83 9.63 14.43 -10.70
CA THR A 83 10.68 15.20 -10.01
C THR A 83 11.87 14.35 -9.57
N ALA A 84 11.66 13.04 -9.40
CA ALA A 84 12.72 12.07 -9.12
C ALA A 84 12.27 10.66 -9.55
N THR A 85 13.24 9.85 -9.98
CA THR A 85 13.08 8.40 -10.15
C THR A 85 13.99 7.72 -9.15
N MET A 86 13.44 6.82 -8.35
CA MET A 86 14.16 6.08 -7.31
C MET A 86 14.10 4.60 -7.64
N ARG A 87 15.14 3.85 -7.29
CA ARG A 87 15.18 2.40 -7.43
C ARG A 87 15.47 1.77 -6.08
N PRO A 88 14.63 0.84 -5.62
CA PRO A 88 14.92 0.05 -4.43
C PRO A 88 16.26 -0.66 -4.55
N GLU A 89 17.02 -0.64 -3.46
CA GLU A 89 18.22 -1.45 -3.32
C GLU A 89 17.90 -2.75 -2.58
N ASP A 90 18.68 -3.79 -2.84
CA ASP A 90 18.65 -4.99 -2.04
C ASP A 90 19.48 -4.82 -0.74
N ASN A 91 19.53 -5.88 0.07
CA ASN A 91 20.27 -5.85 1.34
C ASN A 91 21.79 -5.72 1.20
N PHE A 92 22.31 -5.71 -0.04
CA PHE A 92 23.72 -5.52 -0.35
C PHE A 92 24.01 -4.14 -0.94
N GLY A 93 22.97 -3.28 -1.09
CA GLY A 93 23.07 -1.95 -1.69
C GLY A 93 23.10 -1.96 -3.21
N GLU A 94 22.66 -3.06 -3.84
CA GLU A 94 22.57 -3.16 -5.30
C GLU A 94 21.12 -2.95 -5.75
N PRO A 95 20.87 -2.26 -6.87
CA PRO A 95 19.53 -2.07 -7.39
C PRO A 95 18.80 -3.39 -7.62
N VAL A 96 17.57 -3.48 -7.15
CA VAL A 96 16.73 -4.67 -7.37
C VAL A 96 16.48 -4.83 -8.86
N SER A 97 16.62 -6.06 -9.38
CA SER A 97 16.52 -6.35 -10.82
C SER A 97 15.98 -7.73 -11.11
N GLY A 98 15.55 -7.93 -12.37
CA GLY A 98 15.00 -9.20 -12.84
C GLY A 98 13.71 -9.56 -12.10
N PHE A 99 13.44 -10.85 -11.90
CA PHE A 99 12.22 -11.32 -11.22
C PHE A 99 12.05 -10.80 -9.78
N ARG A 100 13.09 -10.22 -9.18
CA ARG A 100 13.01 -9.65 -7.82
C ARG A 100 12.41 -8.24 -7.77
N GLN A 101 12.24 -7.59 -8.92
CA GLN A 101 11.76 -6.22 -9.02
C GLN A 101 10.23 -6.10 -9.11
N ASP A 102 9.53 -7.20 -9.26
CA ASP A 102 8.09 -7.31 -9.45
C ASP A 102 7.34 -6.75 -8.22
N ALA A 103 7.04 -5.47 -8.28
CA ALA A 103 6.52 -4.69 -7.18
C ALA A 103 5.05 -4.37 -7.43
N GLU A 104 4.16 -4.73 -6.48
CA GLU A 104 2.72 -4.68 -6.68
C GLU A 104 2.05 -3.55 -5.88
N ASP A 105 2.52 -3.29 -4.68
CA ASP A 105 1.88 -2.28 -3.82
C ASP A 105 2.87 -1.59 -2.90
N MET A 106 2.56 -0.39 -2.43
CA MET A 106 3.38 0.38 -1.50
C MET A 106 2.56 1.10 -0.44
N ALA A 107 3.14 1.22 0.75
CA ALA A 107 2.54 1.95 1.85
C ALA A 107 3.58 2.86 2.53
N VAL A 108 3.19 4.08 2.90
CA VAL A 108 4.03 4.97 3.70
C VAL A 108 3.78 4.69 5.18
N GLY A 109 4.79 4.21 5.89
CA GLY A 109 4.71 3.93 7.31
C GLY A 109 4.74 5.19 8.17
N PRO A 110 4.37 5.09 9.45
CA PRO A 110 4.38 6.22 10.39
C PRO A 110 5.80 6.69 10.71
N ASP A 111 6.80 5.87 10.46
CA ASP A 111 8.23 6.18 10.57
C ASP A 111 8.77 6.95 9.35
N GLY A 112 7.94 7.20 8.35
CA GLY A 112 8.28 7.89 7.11
C GLY A 112 8.95 7.00 6.05
N ARG A 113 9.12 5.71 6.33
CA ARG A 113 9.62 4.75 5.33
C ARG A 113 8.55 4.42 4.31
N LEU A 114 9.01 4.12 3.11
CA LEU A 114 8.19 3.52 2.07
C LEU A 114 8.32 2.01 2.16
N TYR A 115 7.24 1.32 2.47
CA TYR A 115 7.18 -0.14 2.43
C TYR A 115 6.67 -0.58 1.07
N VAL A 116 7.34 -1.55 0.46
CA VAL A 116 6.99 -2.09 -0.86
C VAL A 116 6.77 -3.58 -0.74
N ALA A 117 5.66 -4.05 -1.28
CA ALA A 117 5.32 -5.45 -1.46
C ALA A 117 5.76 -5.91 -2.84
N PHE A 118 6.43 -7.07 -2.91
CA PHE A 118 6.92 -7.67 -4.14
C PHE A 118 6.29 -9.07 -4.30
N GLU A 119 5.90 -9.40 -5.52
CA GLU A 119 5.22 -10.65 -5.83
C GLU A 119 6.19 -11.81 -6.10
N SER A 120 6.88 -11.81 -7.23
CA SER A 120 7.63 -12.97 -7.73
C SER A 120 8.67 -13.55 -6.77
N TYR A 121 9.35 -12.69 -6.01
CA TYR A 121 10.17 -13.00 -4.85
C TYR A 121 9.49 -12.40 -3.63
N ALA A 122 8.45 -13.08 -3.15
CA ALA A 122 7.50 -12.58 -2.16
C ALA A 122 8.21 -12.04 -0.91
N ARG A 123 8.13 -10.74 -0.73
CA ARG A 123 8.70 -10.02 0.40
C ARG A 123 8.06 -8.66 0.58
N ILE A 124 8.19 -8.14 1.79
CA ILE A 124 7.87 -6.75 2.09
C ILE A 124 9.11 -6.12 2.68
N THR A 125 9.54 -5.01 2.10
CA THR A 125 10.76 -4.30 2.50
C THR A 125 10.47 -2.83 2.71
N GLY A 126 10.92 -2.27 3.83
CA GLY A 126 10.92 -0.84 4.07
C GLY A 126 12.12 -0.17 3.42
N PHE A 127 11.95 1.05 2.92
CA PHE A 127 13.01 1.83 2.29
C PHE A 127 13.06 3.24 2.87
N ASP A 128 14.25 3.71 3.23
CA ASP A 128 14.45 5.10 3.61
C ASP A 128 14.40 5.99 2.35
N LEU A 129 13.61 7.05 2.39
CA LEU A 129 13.54 8.02 1.30
C LEU A 129 14.54 9.17 1.53
N PRO A 130 15.23 9.68 0.50
CA PRO A 130 15.13 9.31 -0.92
C PRO A 130 16.09 8.20 -1.36
N ASP A 131 17.00 7.74 -0.50
CA ASP A 131 18.17 6.94 -0.85
C ASP A 131 17.83 5.49 -1.16
N MET A 132 16.62 5.04 -0.84
CA MET A 132 16.10 3.70 -1.04
C MET A 132 16.91 2.60 -0.34
N THR A 133 17.55 2.93 0.79
CA THR A 133 18.24 1.96 1.64
C THR A 133 17.25 0.95 2.20
N ALA A 134 17.52 -0.34 2.01
CA ALA A 134 16.62 -1.42 2.36
C ALA A 134 16.61 -1.74 3.86
N HIS A 135 15.41 -1.91 4.41
CA HIS A 135 15.14 -2.38 5.78
C HIS A 135 14.22 -3.60 5.72
N PRO A 136 14.76 -4.84 5.76
CA PRO A 136 13.94 -6.04 5.74
C PRO A 136 12.98 -6.09 6.92
N THR A 137 11.72 -6.46 6.66
CA THR A 137 10.69 -6.64 7.71
C THR A 137 10.56 -8.09 8.17
N HIS A 138 11.31 -9.01 7.55
CA HIS A 138 11.26 -10.45 7.87
C HIS A 138 12.52 -11.18 7.39
N GLY A 139 12.72 -12.40 7.90
CA GLY A 139 13.71 -13.33 7.37
C GLY A 139 13.29 -13.86 5.99
N TRP A 140 14.27 -14.17 5.14
CA TRP A 140 14.04 -14.59 3.75
C TRP A 140 13.13 -15.82 3.59
N GLU A 141 13.04 -16.69 4.61
CA GLU A 141 12.23 -17.93 4.55
C GLU A 141 10.73 -17.69 4.82
N ARG A 142 10.36 -16.52 5.39
CA ARG A 142 9.00 -16.29 5.91
C ARG A 142 7.95 -16.42 4.81
N PHE A 143 8.20 -15.83 3.65
CA PHE A 143 7.26 -15.79 2.54
C PHE A 143 7.69 -16.64 1.33
N ARG A 144 8.73 -17.46 1.49
CA ARG A 144 9.18 -18.35 0.43
C ARG A 144 8.08 -19.25 -0.19
N PRO A 145 7.10 -19.76 0.58
CA PRO A 145 5.99 -20.53 0.00
C PRO A 145 5.09 -19.73 -0.96
N LEU A 146 5.17 -18.39 -0.94
CA LEU A 146 4.38 -17.49 -1.78
C LEU A 146 5.14 -17.01 -3.04
N TRP A 147 6.32 -17.56 -3.34
CA TRP A 147 7.09 -17.13 -4.51
C TRP A 147 6.43 -17.54 -5.82
N GLY A 148 6.60 -16.70 -6.85
CA GLY A 148 5.92 -16.81 -8.12
C GLY A 148 4.66 -15.97 -8.13
N ASN A 149 3.60 -16.40 -8.76
CA ASN A 149 2.33 -15.69 -8.86
C ASN A 149 1.38 -16.02 -7.68
N GLU A 150 1.91 -16.11 -6.48
CA GLU A 150 1.16 -16.32 -5.24
C GLU A 150 1.56 -15.28 -4.18
N GLY A 151 2.26 -14.23 -4.63
CA GLY A 151 2.81 -13.18 -3.78
C GLY A 151 1.79 -12.16 -3.30
N PHE A 152 2.31 -11.00 -2.91
CA PHE A 152 1.50 -9.93 -2.34
C PHE A 152 0.90 -9.05 -3.44
N GLU A 153 -0.39 -8.74 -3.32
CA GLU A 153 -1.14 -7.84 -4.20
C GLU A 153 -1.57 -6.55 -3.52
N ALA A 154 -1.67 -6.56 -2.21
CA ALA A 154 -2.10 -5.38 -1.48
C ALA A 154 -1.28 -5.18 -0.20
N LEU A 155 -0.94 -3.92 0.09
CA LEU A 155 -0.24 -3.49 1.28
C LEU A 155 -0.85 -2.18 1.79
N THR A 156 -1.11 -2.07 3.08
CA THR A 156 -1.60 -0.82 3.66
C THR A 156 -1.04 -0.59 5.06
N THR A 157 -1.00 0.68 5.45
CA THR A 157 -0.67 1.08 6.82
C THR A 157 -1.94 1.08 7.67
N LEU A 158 -1.87 0.45 8.84
CA LEU A 158 -2.94 0.41 9.83
C LEU A 158 -2.95 1.66 10.71
N ALA A 159 -4.09 1.94 11.35
CA ALA A 159 -4.24 3.12 12.20
C ALA A 159 -3.31 3.13 13.44
N ASP A 160 -2.86 1.97 13.88
CA ASP A 160 -1.89 1.79 14.98
C ASP A 160 -0.43 1.87 14.53
N GLY A 161 -0.19 2.06 13.23
CA GLY A 161 1.13 2.17 12.62
C GLY A 161 1.70 0.84 12.13
N GLY A 162 1.00 -0.25 12.29
CA GLY A 162 1.34 -1.54 11.68
C GLY A 162 1.07 -1.56 10.18
N LEU A 163 1.38 -2.67 9.54
CA LEU A 163 1.07 -2.96 8.14
C LEU A 163 0.12 -4.15 8.04
N ALA A 164 -0.73 -4.14 7.02
CA ALA A 164 -1.49 -5.29 6.58
C ALA A 164 -1.17 -5.59 5.12
N ALA A 165 -0.95 -6.85 4.79
CA ALA A 165 -0.68 -7.32 3.45
C ALA A 165 -1.58 -8.49 3.09
N VAL A 166 -2.01 -8.56 1.82
CA VAL A 166 -2.90 -9.60 1.30
C VAL A 166 -2.26 -10.23 0.07
N ILE A 167 -2.38 -11.54 -0.07
CA ILE A 167 -1.88 -12.27 -1.25
C ILE A 167 -2.88 -12.25 -2.41
N GLU A 168 -2.38 -12.50 -3.64
CA GLU A 168 -3.17 -12.53 -4.87
C GLU A 168 -4.21 -13.66 -4.87
N ASN A 169 -3.78 -14.86 -4.55
CA ASN A 169 -4.60 -16.04 -4.73
C ASN A 169 -5.28 -16.51 -3.44
N PRO A 170 -6.59 -16.84 -3.48
CA PRO A 170 -7.28 -17.37 -2.31
C PRO A 170 -6.83 -18.81 -2.03
N ASP A 171 -6.56 -19.11 -0.76
CA ASP A 171 -6.39 -20.45 -0.25
C ASP A 171 -7.72 -20.93 0.36
N GLY A 172 -8.30 -22.01 -0.22
CA GLY A 172 -9.58 -22.54 0.25
C GLY A 172 -10.77 -21.56 0.16
N GLY A 173 -10.68 -20.53 -0.68
CA GLY A 173 -11.72 -19.51 -0.84
C GLY A 173 -11.58 -18.31 0.11
N ALA A 174 -10.48 -18.21 0.85
CA ALA A 174 -10.16 -17.07 1.70
C ALA A 174 -8.78 -16.51 1.31
N TYR A 175 -8.66 -15.18 1.30
CA TYR A 175 -7.38 -14.53 1.06
C TYR A 175 -6.59 -14.49 2.38
N ARG A 176 -5.37 -15.00 2.38
CA ARG A 176 -4.48 -14.93 3.53
C ARG A 176 -4.05 -13.48 3.72
N THR A 177 -4.16 -13.02 4.95
CA THR A 177 -3.81 -11.66 5.35
C THR A 177 -2.72 -11.72 6.41
N PHE A 178 -1.68 -10.92 6.21
CA PHE A 178 -0.54 -10.86 7.11
C PHE A 178 -0.50 -9.50 7.80
N LEU A 179 -0.24 -9.49 9.10
CA LEU A 179 -0.17 -8.29 9.93
C LEU A 179 1.23 -8.13 10.51
N TRP A 180 1.74 -6.91 10.49
CA TRP A 180 3.05 -6.57 11.04
C TRP A 180 2.95 -5.37 11.98
N GLN A 181 3.58 -5.50 13.16
CA GLN A 181 3.62 -4.48 14.19
C GLN A 181 5.06 -4.03 14.52
N GLY A 182 5.98 -4.29 13.61
CA GLY A 182 7.40 -4.01 13.78
C GLY A 182 8.24 -5.28 14.02
N GLY A 183 9.56 -5.13 13.92
CA GLY A 183 10.50 -6.25 14.07
C GLY A 183 10.60 -7.11 12.81
N THR A 184 10.74 -8.44 12.99
CA THR A 184 10.95 -9.40 11.90
C THR A 184 9.84 -10.44 11.78
N ASP A 185 8.79 -10.32 12.58
CA ASP A 185 7.70 -11.29 12.63
C ASP A 185 6.41 -10.69 12.04
N TRP A 186 5.74 -11.50 11.23
CA TRP A 186 4.43 -11.23 10.65
C TRP A 186 3.44 -12.27 11.16
N ASP A 187 2.33 -11.82 11.71
CA ASP A 187 1.18 -12.66 12.08
C ASP A 187 0.33 -12.94 10.82
N GLU A 188 -0.40 -14.09 10.81
CA GLU A 188 -1.30 -14.51 9.75
C GLU A 188 -2.72 -14.68 10.28
#